data_fff7c24533c7596c16550ce6a3628c10
#
_entry.id   fff7c24533c7596c16550ce6a3628c10
#
_cell.length_a   1.000
_cell.length_b   1.000
_cell.length_c   1.000
_cell.angle_alpha   90.00
_cell.angle_beta   90.00
_cell.angle_gamma   90.00
#
_symmetry.space_group_name_H-M   'P 1'
#
loop_
_entity.id
_entity.type
_entity.pdbx_description
1 polymer ?
#
loop_
_entity_poly.entity_id
_entity_poly.type
_entity_poly.pdbx_seq_one_letter_code
_entity_poly.pdbx_strand_id
1 'polypeptide(L)'
;MGRMGITFLCKGIKHEGVKLSMESFLDTIWNRNLYIGIPLGAFCCSLFLLFCFFHTMRNRTIRGLRLVLTACLIWTGSVSLMRLGIFPGITFWHNFALLGLLMIPVFMYVFLFGFLEITEHDALIYIYGVLTLALVLGNARSGTILPAPELVNRADGTFVYVYHATVGTGVLIAMEIAVMIYATYLAHCKIGTNVELRKKLFPLLLGTVCILGGNLLCMLPGSVFPFDMLGSVGTVSYTHLRAHETCAD
;
A
#
# COMPACT_ATOMS: atom_id res chain seq x y z
N MET A 1 -70.50 -16.39 -15.72
CA MET A 1 -69.42 -16.28 -16.73
C MET A 1 -68.84 -14.86 -16.64
N GLY A 2 -67.85 -14.66 -15.80
CA GLY A 2 -67.22 -13.35 -15.56
C GLY A 2 -65.87 -13.28 -16.25
N ARG A 3 -65.70 -12.32 -17.14
CA ARG A 3 -64.40 -11.99 -17.73
C ARG A 3 -63.64 -11.08 -16.74
N MET A 4 -62.56 -11.60 -16.15
CA MET A 4 -61.56 -10.79 -15.47
C MET A 4 -60.72 -10.07 -16.52
N GLY A 5 -60.85 -8.75 -16.60
CA GLY A 5 -59.99 -7.88 -17.35
C GLY A 5 -58.75 -7.54 -16.54
N ILE A 6 -57.61 -8.04 -16.97
CA ILE A 6 -56.29 -7.63 -16.38
C ILE A 6 -55.87 -6.35 -17.11
N THR A 7 -56.06 -5.23 -16.44
CA THR A 7 -55.55 -3.93 -16.92
C THR A 7 -54.11 -3.80 -16.53
N PHE A 8 -53.18 -4.05 -17.45
CA PHE A 8 -51.77 -3.72 -17.29
C PHE A 8 -51.62 -2.19 -17.30
N LEU A 9 -51.34 -1.65 -16.12
CA LEU A 9 -50.91 -0.26 -16.00
C LEU A 9 -49.45 -0.18 -16.45
N CYS A 10 -49.22 0.08 -17.73
CA CYS A 10 -47.95 0.59 -18.22
C CYS A 10 -47.76 2.02 -17.69
N LYS A 11 -47.18 2.15 -16.48
CA LYS A 11 -46.72 3.42 -15.94
C LYS A 11 -45.47 3.83 -16.71
N GLY A 12 -45.60 4.82 -17.58
CA GLY A 12 -44.53 5.35 -18.41
C GLY A 12 -43.30 5.66 -17.62
N ILE A 13 -42.24 4.91 -17.84
CA ILE A 13 -40.88 5.30 -17.45
C ILE A 13 -40.54 6.45 -18.40
N LYS A 14 -40.63 7.67 -17.87
CA LYS A 14 -40.02 8.82 -18.52
C LYS A 14 -38.50 8.52 -18.58
N HIS A 15 -38.05 8.22 -19.78
CA HIS A 15 -36.64 8.32 -20.15
C HIS A 15 -36.24 9.82 -19.99
N GLU A 16 -35.95 10.25 -18.80
CA GLU A 16 -35.03 11.37 -18.61
C GLU A 16 -33.69 10.88 -19.16
N GLY A 17 -33.44 11.27 -20.41
CA GLY A 17 -32.13 11.09 -21.00
C GLY A 17 -31.12 11.83 -20.15
N VAL A 18 -30.42 11.09 -19.28
CA VAL A 18 -29.26 11.58 -18.58
C VAL A 18 -28.27 11.95 -19.68
N LYS A 19 -28.25 13.23 -20.07
CA LYS A 19 -27.11 13.81 -20.76
C LYS A 19 -25.95 13.70 -19.78
N LEU A 20 -25.27 12.53 -19.79
CA LEU A 20 -23.93 12.48 -19.23
C LEU A 20 -23.14 13.55 -19.97
N SER A 21 -22.79 14.63 -19.29
CA SER A 21 -21.91 15.60 -19.90
C SER A 21 -20.62 14.88 -20.25
N MET A 22 -20.02 15.19 -21.38
CA MET A 22 -18.74 14.62 -21.81
C MET A 22 -17.68 14.75 -20.71
N GLU A 23 -17.77 15.82 -19.92
CA GLU A 23 -16.92 16.09 -18.74
C GLU A 23 -17.11 15.03 -17.65
N SER A 24 -18.34 14.69 -17.27
CA SER A 24 -18.57 13.66 -16.23
C SER A 24 -18.12 12.27 -16.67
N PHE A 25 -18.21 11.98 -17.98
CA PHE A 25 -17.72 10.73 -18.54
C PHE A 25 -16.18 10.68 -18.53
N LEU A 26 -15.52 11.77 -18.91
CA LEU A 26 -14.05 11.88 -18.86
C LEU A 26 -13.53 11.84 -17.42
N ASP A 27 -14.21 12.50 -16.49
CA ASP A 27 -13.85 12.45 -15.06
C ASP A 27 -13.97 11.04 -14.48
N THR A 28 -15.01 10.30 -14.87
CA THR A 28 -15.20 8.91 -14.43
C THR A 28 -14.09 7.99 -14.97
N ILE A 29 -13.75 8.13 -16.27
CA ILE A 29 -12.66 7.36 -16.89
C ILE A 29 -11.30 7.75 -16.28
N TRP A 30 -11.07 9.05 -16.08
CA TRP A 30 -9.83 9.56 -15.52
C TRP A 30 -9.64 9.06 -14.08
N ASN A 31 -10.63 9.19 -13.22
CA ASN A 31 -10.58 8.72 -11.84
C ASN A 31 -10.37 7.20 -11.75
N ARG A 32 -11.04 6.41 -12.58
CA ARG A 32 -10.84 4.96 -12.64
C ARG A 32 -9.44 4.59 -13.10
N ASN A 33 -8.92 5.26 -14.12
CA ASN A 33 -7.59 5.00 -14.65
C ASN A 33 -6.49 5.36 -13.64
N LEU A 34 -6.64 6.47 -12.92
CA LEU A 34 -5.70 6.83 -11.85
C LEU A 34 -5.78 5.86 -10.69
N TYR A 35 -6.98 5.43 -10.31
CA TYR A 35 -7.19 4.49 -9.22
C TYR A 35 -6.47 3.15 -9.42
N ILE A 36 -6.41 2.67 -10.66
CA ILE A 36 -5.65 1.46 -11.04
C ILE A 36 -4.22 1.80 -11.42
N GLY A 37 -4.02 2.90 -12.15
CA GLY A 37 -2.75 3.28 -12.76
C GLY A 37 -1.66 3.64 -11.75
N ILE A 38 -2.00 4.30 -10.64
CA ILE A 38 -1.01 4.70 -9.63
C ILE A 38 -0.35 3.48 -8.95
N PRO A 39 -1.08 2.50 -8.40
CA PRO A 39 -0.46 1.31 -7.83
C PRO A 39 0.29 0.47 -8.87
N LEU A 40 -0.24 0.38 -10.09
CA LEU A 40 0.41 -0.34 -11.18
C LEU A 40 1.72 0.33 -11.60
N GLY A 41 1.74 1.65 -11.68
CA GLY A 41 2.96 2.42 -11.92
C GLY A 41 4.00 2.22 -10.82
N ALA A 42 3.58 2.26 -9.55
CA ALA A 42 4.47 1.98 -8.42
C ALA A 42 5.01 0.54 -8.43
N PHE A 43 4.18 -0.43 -8.83
CA PHE A 43 4.60 -1.82 -9.05
C PHE A 43 5.67 -1.91 -10.14
N CYS A 44 5.45 -1.31 -11.30
CA CYS A 44 6.41 -1.31 -12.40
C CYS A 44 7.74 -0.64 -12.02
N CYS A 45 7.70 0.50 -11.31
CA CYS A 45 8.89 1.16 -10.81
C CYS A 45 9.65 0.29 -9.81
N SER A 46 8.97 -0.34 -8.86
CA SER A 46 9.59 -1.23 -7.88
C SER A 46 10.21 -2.46 -8.54
N LEU A 47 9.55 -3.03 -9.56
CA LEU A 47 10.04 -4.15 -10.35
C LEU A 47 11.30 -3.78 -11.13
N PHE A 48 11.27 -2.63 -11.82
CA PHE A 48 12.42 -2.13 -12.56
C PHE A 48 13.64 -1.94 -11.67
N LEU A 49 13.46 -1.31 -10.51
CA LEU A 49 14.55 -1.09 -9.56
C LEU A 49 15.07 -2.40 -8.98
N LEU A 50 14.17 -3.33 -8.63
CA LEU A 50 14.58 -4.64 -8.15
C LEU A 50 15.45 -5.35 -9.20
N PHE A 51 15.09 -5.24 -10.48
CA PHE A 51 15.88 -5.77 -11.58
C PHE A 51 17.25 -5.08 -11.70
N CYS A 52 17.32 -3.75 -11.62
CA CYS A 52 18.58 -3.00 -11.64
C CYS A 52 19.51 -3.42 -10.49
N PHE A 53 18.96 -3.57 -9.28
CA PHE A 53 19.76 -3.98 -8.13
C PHE A 53 20.04 -5.47 -8.07
N PHE A 54 19.39 -6.30 -8.88
CA PHE A 54 19.61 -7.75 -8.86
C PHE A 54 21.02 -8.15 -9.27
N HIS A 55 21.60 -7.41 -10.21
CA HIS A 55 22.95 -7.65 -10.74
C HIS A 55 24.05 -6.90 -9.97
N THR A 56 23.69 -6.03 -9.02
CA THR A 56 24.64 -5.25 -8.23
C THR A 56 25.33 -6.12 -7.17
N MET A 57 26.57 -5.80 -6.81
CA MET A 57 27.35 -6.54 -5.81
C MET A 57 26.57 -6.77 -4.52
N ARG A 58 26.67 -7.98 -3.94
CA ARG A 58 25.98 -8.37 -2.71
C ARG A 58 26.60 -7.69 -1.48
N ASN A 59 26.16 -6.48 -1.17
CA ASN A 59 26.42 -5.81 0.09
C ASN A 59 25.20 -5.96 1.03
N ARG A 60 25.41 -5.82 2.37
CA ARG A 60 24.32 -5.87 3.36
C ARG A 60 23.23 -4.83 3.08
N THR A 61 23.63 -3.62 2.72
CA THR A 61 22.73 -2.52 2.35
C THR A 61 21.85 -2.87 1.15
N ILE A 62 22.46 -3.40 0.08
CA ILE A 62 21.73 -3.78 -1.14
C ILE A 62 20.79 -4.95 -0.87
N ARG A 63 21.16 -5.89 0.02
CA ARG A 63 20.26 -6.97 0.43
C ARG A 63 19.03 -6.41 1.15
N GLY A 64 19.21 -5.50 2.11
CA GLY A 64 18.11 -4.84 2.81
C GLY A 64 17.21 -4.05 1.85
N LEU A 65 17.80 -3.30 0.91
CA LEU A 65 17.05 -2.56 -0.11
C LEU A 65 16.20 -3.49 -0.99
N ARG A 66 16.76 -4.62 -1.43
CA ARG A 66 16.00 -5.62 -2.21
C ARG A 66 14.81 -6.15 -1.43
N LEU A 67 14.94 -6.40 -0.13
CA LEU A 67 13.84 -6.84 0.72
C LEU A 67 12.74 -5.79 0.78
N VAL A 68 13.09 -4.51 0.99
CA VAL A 68 12.13 -3.40 0.97
C VAL A 68 11.40 -3.32 -0.36
N LEU A 69 12.15 -3.34 -1.48
CA LEU A 69 11.57 -3.30 -2.83
C LEU A 69 10.65 -4.50 -3.08
N THR A 70 11.02 -5.70 -2.60
CA THR A 70 10.18 -6.89 -2.71
C THR A 70 8.88 -6.72 -1.92
N ALA A 71 8.92 -6.16 -0.71
CA ALA A 71 7.72 -5.88 0.07
C ALA A 71 6.82 -4.84 -0.63
N CYS A 72 7.39 -3.75 -1.15
CA CYS A 72 6.67 -2.76 -1.93
C CYS A 72 6.03 -3.37 -3.19
N LEU A 73 6.74 -4.27 -3.87
CA LEU A 73 6.26 -4.97 -5.07
C LEU A 73 5.08 -5.91 -4.73
N ILE A 74 5.18 -6.67 -3.65
CA ILE A 74 4.08 -7.52 -3.16
C ILE A 74 2.87 -6.66 -2.82
N TRP A 75 3.05 -5.57 -2.08
CA TRP A 75 1.97 -4.68 -1.68
C TRP A 75 1.30 -4.01 -2.89
N THR A 76 2.05 -3.28 -3.72
CA THR A 76 1.49 -2.52 -4.85
C THR A 76 0.93 -3.42 -5.94
N GLY A 77 1.58 -4.57 -6.19
CA GLY A 77 1.10 -5.58 -7.12
C GLY A 77 -0.23 -6.18 -6.67
N SER A 78 -0.33 -6.55 -5.39
CA SER A 78 -1.57 -7.12 -4.83
C SER A 78 -2.72 -6.10 -4.84
N VAL A 79 -2.45 -4.84 -4.50
CA VAL A 79 -3.44 -3.76 -4.60
C VAL A 79 -3.91 -3.58 -6.05
N SER A 80 -3.00 -3.63 -7.02
CA SER A 80 -3.35 -3.53 -8.45
C SER A 80 -4.22 -4.69 -8.90
N LEU A 81 -3.85 -5.94 -8.54
CA LEU A 81 -4.61 -7.13 -8.89
C LEU A 81 -6.00 -7.17 -8.21
N MET A 82 -6.08 -6.68 -6.96
CA MET A 82 -7.34 -6.52 -6.25
C MET A 82 -8.27 -5.55 -6.97
N ARG A 83 -7.75 -4.40 -7.42
CA ARG A 83 -8.53 -3.37 -8.13
C ARG A 83 -8.93 -3.79 -9.54
N LEU A 84 -8.15 -4.66 -10.16
CA LEU A 84 -8.49 -5.28 -11.45
C LEU A 84 -9.52 -6.42 -11.31
N GLY A 85 -9.86 -6.83 -10.09
CA GLY A 85 -10.80 -7.92 -9.84
C GLY A 85 -10.32 -9.29 -10.30
N ILE A 86 -9.00 -9.53 -10.33
CA ILE A 86 -8.41 -10.77 -10.84
C ILE A 86 -8.60 -11.90 -9.82
N PHE A 87 -8.87 -13.14 -10.36
CA PHE A 87 -8.91 -14.36 -9.54
C PHE A 87 -7.62 -14.51 -8.70
N PRO A 88 -7.67 -14.99 -7.44
CA PRO A 88 -8.80 -15.68 -6.78
C PRO A 88 -9.80 -14.77 -6.05
N GLY A 89 -9.58 -13.45 -5.99
CA GLY A 89 -10.57 -12.52 -5.46
C GLY A 89 -10.02 -11.53 -4.43
N ILE A 90 -10.89 -10.63 -3.97
CA ILE A 90 -10.52 -9.47 -3.13
C ILE A 90 -9.83 -9.91 -1.84
N THR A 91 -10.40 -10.89 -1.13
CA THR A 91 -9.86 -11.35 0.17
C THR A 91 -8.44 -11.89 0.07
N PHE A 92 -8.13 -12.63 -1.00
CA PHE A 92 -6.79 -13.16 -1.22
C PHE A 92 -5.78 -12.04 -1.46
N TRP A 93 -6.07 -11.15 -2.41
CA TRP A 93 -5.17 -10.07 -2.75
C TRP A 93 -5.02 -9.06 -1.62
N HIS A 94 -6.08 -8.84 -0.84
CA HIS A 94 -6.02 -8.01 0.35
C HIS A 94 -5.02 -8.56 1.39
N ASN A 95 -5.10 -9.84 1.73
CA ASN A 95 -4.16 -10.45 2.68
C ASN A 95 -2.73 -10.47 2.15
N PHE A 96 -2.55 -10.64 0.84
CA PHE A 96 -1.24 -10.56 0.21
C PHE A 96 -0.69 -9.13 0.21
N ALA A 97 -1.54 -8.13 0.01
CA ALA A 97 -1.19 -6.72 0.16
C ALA A 97 -0.78 -6.39 1.60
N LEU A 98 -1.52 -6.89 2.60
CA LEU A 98 -1.17 -6.74 4.01
C LEU A 98 0.20 -7.33 4.32
N LEU A 99 0.51 -8.52 3.81
CA LEU A 99 1.83 -9.12 4.00
C LEU A 99 2.94 -8.19 3.50
N GLY A 100 2.79 -7.67 2.27
CA GLY A 100 3.77 -6.73 1.71
C GLY A 100 3.90 -5.48 2.56
N LEU A 101 2.77 -4.83 2.90
CA LEU A 101 2.74 -3.58 3.65
C LEU A 101 3.38 -3.70 5.04
N LEU A 102 2.99 -4.72 5.82
CA LEU A 102 3.46 -4.92 7.18
C LEU A 102 4.92 -5.41 7.27
N MET A 103 5.46 -5.96 6.17
CA MET A 103 6.88 -6.32 6.10
C MET A 103 7.78 -5.12 5.75
N ILE A 104 7.25 -3.99 5.28
CA ILE A 104 8.05 -2.81 4.95
C ILE A 104 8.87 -2.31 6.15
N PRO A 105 8.33 -2.06 7.36
CA PRO A 105 9.11 -1.61 8.50
C PRO A 105 10.20 -2.58 8.94
N VAL A 106 9.92 -3.90 8.88
CA VAL A 106 10.89 -4.95 9.19
C VAL A 106 12.08 -4.87 8.24
N PHE A 107 11.81 -4.82 6.94
CA PHE A 107 12.87 -4.78 5.93
C PHE A 107 13.58 -3.42 5.88
N MET A 108 12.87 -2.34 6.22
CA MET A 108 13.48 -1.03 6.43
C MET A 108 14.50 -1.05 7.57
N TYR A 109 14.16 -1.69 8.68
CA TYR A 109 15.08 -1.89 9.77
C TYR A 109 16.35 -2.65 9.30
N VAL A 110 16.16 -3.78 8.60
CA VAL A 110 17.28 -4.56 8.04
C VAL A 110 18.14 -3.73 7.08
N PHE A 111 17.49 -2.90 6.26
CA PHE A 111 18.19 -1.97 5.36
C PHE A 111 19.00 -0.93 6.15
N LEU A 112 18.40 -0.28 7.14
CA LEU A 112 19.06 0.73 7.97
C LEU A 112 20.29 0.16 8.70
N PHE A 113 20.18 -1.05 9.23
CA PHE A 113 21.32 -1.73 9.87
C PHE A 113 22.46 -2.01 8.89
N GLY A 114 22.12 -2.46 7.67
CA GLY A 114 23.12 -2.64 6.63
C GLY A 114 23.76 -1.32 6.17
N PHE A 115 22.96 -0.27 6.07
CA PHE A 115 23.39 1.05 5.61
C PHE A 115 24.28 1.77 6.65
N LEU A 116 23.98 1.61 7.94
CA LEU A 116 24.72 2.19 9.06
C LEU A 116 25.87 1.28 9.53
N GLU A 117 26.12 0.18 8.84
CA GLU A 117 27.16 -0.82 9.18
C GLU A 117 27.09 -1.32 10.63
N ILE A 118 25.87 -1.40 11.18
CA ILE A 118 25.66 -1.93 12.52
C ILE A 118 25.81 -3.45 12.47
N THR A 119 26.72 -3.97 13.30
CA THR A 119 27.04 -5.40 13.35
C THR A 119 26.24 -6.15 14.41
N GLU A 120 25.69 -5.44 15.37
CA GLU A 120 24.87 -6.02 16.43
C GLU A 120 23.59 -6.60 15.85
N HIS A 121 23.27 -7.85 16.22
CA HIS A 121 22.03 -8.51 15.83
C HIS A 121 20.95 -8.18 16.86
N ASP A 122 19.89 -7.52 16.40
CA ASP A 122 18.74 -7.27 17.24
C ASP A 122 17.70 -8.38 17.04
N ALA A 123 17.61 -9.27 18.04
CA ALA A 123 16.66 -10.38 18.00
C ALA A 123 15.21 -9.90 17.99
N LEU A 124 14.92 -8.71 18.52
CA LEU A 124 13.57 -8.16 18.60
C LEU A 124 12.94 -7.99 17.22
N ILE A 125 13.71 -7.56 16.21
CA ILE A 125 13.15 -7.36 14.87
C ILE A 125 12.77 -8.68 14.19
N TYR A 126 13.52 -9.74 14.44
CA TYR A 126 13.19 -11.07 13.91
C TYR A 126 11.93 -11.63 14.58
N ILE A 127 11.81 -11.49 15.90
CA ILE A 127 10.61 -11.85 16.65
C ILE A 127 9.41 -11.07 16.14
N TYR A 128 9.57 -9.77 15.93
CA TYR A 128 8.53 -8.91 15.37
C TYR A 128 8.12 -9.37 13.97
N GLY A 129 9.07 -9.66 13.08
CA GLY A 129 8.78 -10.15 11.73
C GLY A 129 8.00 -11.48 11.74
N VAL A 130 8.38 -12.42 12.62
CA VAL A 130 7.65 -13.69 12.79
C VAL A 130 6.25 -13.46 13.33
N LEU A 131 6.10 -12.56 14.33
CA LEU A 131 4.80 -12.22 14.88
C LEU A 131 3.89 -11.58 13.83
N THR A 132 4.41 -10.63 13.05
CA THR A 132 3.69 -10.00 11.94
C THR A 132 3.22 -11.03 10.92
N LEU A 133 4.10 -11.96 10.52
CA LEU A 133 3.74 -13.04 9.62
C LEU A 133 2.62 -13.92 10.20
N ALA A 134 2.72 -14.29 11.47
CA ALA A 134 1.71 -15.09 12.15
C ALA A 134 0.35 -14.37 12.21
N LEU A 135 0.36 -13.05 12.47
CA LEU A 135 -0.85 -12.23 12.49
C LEU A 135 -1.51 -12.13 11.11
N VAL A 136 -0.72 -11.96 10.04
CA VAL A 136 -1.24 -11.93 8.67
C VAL A 136 -1.85 -13.28 8.28
N LEU A 137 -1.19 -14.40 8.59
CA LEU A 137 -1.71 -15.74 8.34
C LEU A 137 -2.98 -16.02 9.15
N GLY A 138 -3.02 -15.58 10.41
CA GLY A 138 -4.21 -15.64 11.26
C GLY A 138 -5.36 -14.82 10.67
N ASN A 139 -5.08 -13.60 10.19
CA ASN A 139 -6.07 -12.75 9.55
C ASN A 139 -6.60 -13.36 8.25
N ALA A 140 -5.74 -13.96 7.44
CA ALA A 140 -6.15 -14.62 6.20
C ALA A 140 -7.18 -15.74 6.43
N ARG A 141 -7.13 -16.38 7.62
CA ARG A 141 -8.07 -17.42 8.02
C ARG A 141 -9.33 -16.88 8.68
N SER A 142 -9.21 -15.89 9.56
CA SER A 142 -10.31 -15.42 10.42
C SER A 142 -10.97 -14.14 9.93
N GLY A 143 -10.23 -13.27 9.21
CA GLY A 143 -10.69 -11.93 8.81
C GLY A 143 -10.96 -10.98 9.99
N THR A 144 -10.52 -11.33 11.21
CA THR A 144 -10.90 -10.59 12.43
C THR A 144 -10.02 -9.39 12.75
N ILE A 145 -8.76 -9.38 12.27
CA ILE A 145 -7.81 -8.31 12.56
C ILE A 145 -8.05 -7.14 11.60
N LEU A 146 -8.01 -7.41 10.30
CA LEU A 146 -8.39 -6.48 9.25
C LEU A 146 -9.19 -7.21 8.19
N PRO A 147 -10.54 -7.08 8.21
CA PRO A 147 -11.41 -7.72 7.22
C PRO A 147 -11.10 -7.22 5.81
N ALA A 148 -11.41 -8.03 4.82
CA ALA A 148 -11.29 -7.62 3.43
C ALA A 148 -12.19 -6.40 3.18
N PRO A 149 -11.73 -5.42 2.38
CA PRO A 149 -12.51 -4.23 2.11
C PRO A 149 -13.76 -4.57 1.29
N GLU A 150 -14.81 -3.80 1.53
CA GLU A 150 -16.04 -3.89 0.75
C GLU A 150 -15.97 -2.99 -0.48
N LEU A 151 -16.47 -3.48 -1.61
CA LEU A 151 -16.58 -2.71 -2.83
C LEU A 151 -17.88 -1.91 -2.80
N VAL A 152 -17.78 -0.60 -2.70
CA VAL A 152 -18.93 0.31 -2.68
C VAL A 152 -19.00 1.09 -3.99
N ASN A 153 -20.18 1.04 -4.63
CA ASN A 153 -20.47 1.85 -5.80
C ASN A 153 -20.90 3.25 -5.35
N ARG A 154 -20.22 4.25 -5.83
CA ARG A 154 -20.61 5.64 -5.63
C ARG A 154 -21.72 6.05 -6.61
N ALA A 155 -22.43 7.13 -6.23
CA ALA A 155 -23.47 7.72 -7.08
C ALA A 155 -22.93 8.24 -8.43
N ASP A 156 -21.63 8.52 -8.51
CA ASP A 156 -20.91 8.93 -9.72
C ASP A 156 -20.50 7.76 -10.63
N GLY A 157 -20.84 6.52 -10.26
CA GLY A 157 -20.48 5.30 -10.99
C GLY A 157 -19.05 4.82 -10.75
N THR A 158 -18.31 5.44 -9.84
CA THR A 158 -16.98 4.97 -9.44
C THR A 158 -17.06 3.91 -8.34
N PHE A 159 -16.08 3.00 -8.34
CA PHE A 159 -15.96 1.96 -7.30
C PHE A 159 -14.86 2.35 -6.33
N VAL A 160 -15.13 2.22 -5.04
CA VAL A 160 -14.14 2.47 -3.98
C VAL A 160 -14.15 1.32 -3.00
N TYR A 161 -12.97 0.93 -2.56
CA TYR A 161 -12.82 -0.03 -1.47
C TYR A 161 -12.89 0.68 -0.12
N VAL A 162 -13.86 0.28 0.69
CA VAL A 162 -14.04 0.79 2.05
C VAL A 162 -13.48 -0.21 3.04
N TYR A 163 -12.56 0.25 3.88
CA TYR A 163 -11.92 -0.56 4.91
C TYR A 163 -12.64 -0.37 6.24
N HIS A 164 -12.86 -1.46 6.95
CA HIS A 164 -13.46 -1.45 8.29
C HIS A 164 -12.37 -1.74 9.32
N ALA A 165 -11.94 -0.67 10.02
CA ALA A 165 -10.96 -0.81 11.08
C ALA A 165 -11.55 -1.54 12.28
N THR A 166 -10.82 -2.52 12.80
CA THR A 166 -11.13 -3.24 14.04
C THR A 166 -10.16 -2.83 15.14
N VAL A 167 -10.41 -3.27 16.37
CA VAL A 167 -9.44 -3.09 17.46
C VAL A 167 -8.11 -3.77 17.12
N GLY A 168 -8.16 -4.94 16.48
CA GLY A 168 -6.96 -5.64 15.99
C GLY A 168 -6.16 -4.83 14.99
N THR A 169 -6.83 -4.10 14.09
CA THR A 169 -6.19 -3.15 13.16
C THR A 169 -5.45 -2.06 13.93
N GLY A 170 -6.07 -1.49 14.98
CA GLY A 170 -5.45 -0.47 15.81
C GLY A 170 -4.17 -0.96 16.50
N VAL A 171 -4.18 -2.18 17.03
CA VAL A 171 -3.00 -2.81 17.63
C VAL A 171 -1.89 -3.01 16.59
N LEU A 172 -2.22 -3.50 15.40
CA LEU A 172 -1.27 -3.69 14.31
C LEU A 172 -0.58 -2.36 13.92
N ILE A 173 -1.36 -1.31 13.72
CA ILE A 173 -0.85 0.03 13.40
C ILE A 173 0.07 0.55 14.50
N ALA A 174 -0.32 0.39 15.76
CA ALA A 174 0.51 0.81 16.90
C ALA A 174 1.87 0.08 16.92
N MET A 175 1.87 -1.22 16.61
CA MET A 175 3.09 -2.01 16.49
C MET A 175 3.99 -1.52 15.34
N GLU A 176 3.42 -1.22 14.16
CA GLU A 176 4.15 -0.70 13.00
C GLU A 176 4.80 0.66 13.31
N ILE A 177 4.04 1.57 13.94
CA ILE A 177 4.53 2.87 14.38
C ILE A 177 5.67 2.70 15.40
N ALA A 178 5.54 1.81 16.37
CA ALA A 178 6.57 1.55 17.37
C ALA A 178 7.89 1.08 16.74
N VAL A 179 7.83 0.15 15.78
CA VAL A 179 9.01 -0.33 15.04
C VAL A 179 9.65 0.80 14.24
N MET A 180 8.85 1.64 13.59
CA MET A 180 9.38 2.78 12.81
C MET A 180 10.03 3.84 13.72
N ILE A 181 9.43 4.14 14.88
CA ILE A 181 10.03 5.04 15.88
C ILE A 181 11.36 4.46 16.36
N TYR A 182 11.38 3.17 16.70
CA TYR A 182 12.59 2.49 17.15
C TYR A 182 13.69 2.51 16.09
N ALA A 183 13.38 2.16 14.85
CA ALA A 183 14.33 2.20 13.73
C ALA A 183 14.88 3.61 13.50
N THR A 184 14.01 4.63 13.55
CA THR A 184 14.41 6.03 13.40
C THR A 184 15.28 6.52 14.56
N TYR A 185 14.96 6.13 15.79
CA TYR A 185 15.74 6.44 16.97
C TYR A 185 17.15 5.85 16.88
N LEU A 186 17.27 4.56 16.53
CA LEU A 186 18.57 3.91 16.34
C LEU A 186 19.39 4.57 15.23
N ALA A 187 18.74 4.89 14.11
CA ALA A 187 19.39 5.61 13.04
C ALA A 187 19.90 6.98 13.50
N HIS A 188 19.09 7.71 14.26
CA HIS A 188 19.47 9.02 14.78
C HIS A 188 20.68 8.92 15.76
N CYS A 189 20.68 7.95 16.65
CA CYS A 189 21.79 7.72 17.60
C CYS A 189 23.12 7.41 16.88
N LYS A 190 23.05 6.64 15.77
CA LYS A 190 24.27 6.23 15.02
C LYS A 190 24.76 7.29 14.05
N ILE A 191 23.87 8.08 13.46
CA ILE A 191 24.24 9.16 12.52
C ILE A 191 24.94 10.31 13.24
N GLY A 192 24.56 10.60 14.49
CA GLY A 192 25.11 11.69 15.26
C GLY A 192 25.08 13.03 14.52
N THR A 193 26.26 13.66 14.32
CA THR A 193 26.43 14.94 13.64
C THR A 193 26.70 14.83 12.13
N ASN A 194 26.71 13.61 11.56
CA ASN A 194 27.01 13.43 10.14
C ASN A 194 25.86 13.91 9.24
N VAL A 195 25.99 15.15 8.74
CA VAL A 195 24.97 15.84 7.93
C VAL A 195 24.74 15.14 6.59
N GLU A 196 25.77 14.59 5.95
CA GLU A 196 25.67 13.87 4.68
C GLU A 196 24.80 12.61 4.80
N LEU A 197 25.07 11.80 5.82
CA LEU A 197 24.34 10.58 6.08
C LEU A 197 22.87 10.88 6.41
N ARG A 198 22.62 11.96 7.15
CA ARG A 198 21.28 12.44 7.48
C ARG A 198 20.48 12.84 6.21
N LYS A 199 21.12 13.56 5.29
CA LYS A 199 20.49 13.95 4.01
C LYS A 199 20.10 12.73 3.17
N LYS A 200 20.95 11.70 3.14
CA LYS A 200 20.67 10.45 2.39
C LYS A 200 19.54 9.61 3.01
N LEU A 201 19.38 9.64 4.33
CA LEU A 201 18.33 8.86 5.02
C LEU A 201 16.97 9.56 5.08
N PHE A 202 16.95 10.88 5.05
CA PHE A 202 15.71 11.65 5.19
C PHE A 202 14.63 11.28 4.13
N PRO A 203 14.94 11.21 2.82
CA PRO A 203 13.93 10.83 1.81
C PRO A 203 13.37 9.43 2.03
N LEU A 204 14.20 8.50 2.49
CA LEU A 204 13.80 7.13 2.78
C LEU A 204 12.78 7.05 3.93
N LEU A 205 13.10 7.72 5.03
CA LEU A 205 12.19 7.77 6.18
C LEU A 205 10.89 8.49 5.83
N LEU A 206 10.99 9.60 5.08
CA LEU A 206 9.81 10.33 4.60
C LEU A 206 8.92 9.45 3.72
N GLY A 207 9.51 8.72 2.76
CA GLY A 207 8.77 7.78 1.90
C GLY A 207 8.03 6.71 2.73
N THR A 208 8.69 6.16 3.74
CA THR A 208 8.06 5.16 4.62
C THR A 208 6.92 5.75 5.46
N VAL A 209 7.10 6.97 5.98
CA VAL A 209 6.02 7.70 6.68
C VAL A 209 4.84 7.96 5.76
N CYS A 210 5.08 8.32 4.51
CA CYS A 210 4.01 8.50 3.50
C CYS A 210 3.26 7.19 3.22
N ILE A 211 3.98 6.06 3.11
CA ILE A 211 3.37 4.75 2.90
C ILE A 211 2.46 4.39 4.09
N LEU A 212 2.99 4.42 5.29
CA LEU A 212 2.22 4.05 6.49
C LEU A 212 1.11 5.04 6.78
N GLY A 213 1.38 6.35 6.67
CA GLY A 213 0.39 7.41 6.89
C GLY A 213 -0.76 7.35 5.88
N GLY A 214 -0.47 7.13 4.59
CA GLY A 214 -1.49 6.97 3.56
C GLY A 214 -2.42 5.79 3.83
N ASN A 215 -1.86 4.64 4.23
CA ASN A 215 -2.67 3.47 4.58
C ASN A 215 -3.48 3.68 5.87
N LEU A 216 -2.92 4.38 6.86
CA LEU A 216 -3.65 4.75 8.08
C LEU A 216 -4.85 5.66 7.77
N LEU A 217 -4.67 6.64 6.90
CA LEU A 217 -5.75 7.55 6.49
C LEU A 217 -6.89 6.83 5.76
N CYS A 218 -6.60 5.75 5.01
CA CYS A 218 -7.63 4.92 4.39
C CYS A 218 -8.54 4.23 5.40
N MET A 219 -8.07 4.02 6.62
CA MET A 219 -8.81 3.32 7.67
C MET A 219 -9.69 4.25 8.51
N LEU A 220 -9.63 5.57 8.27
CA LEU A 220 -10.49 6.51 8.97
C LEU A 220 -11.96 6.30 8.57
N PRO A 221 -12.89 6.34 9.55
CA PRO A 221 -14.33 6.22 9.27
C PRO A 221 -14.78 7.29 8.28
N GLY A 222 -15.50 6.86 7.23
CA GLY A 222 -15.96 7.77 6.17
C GLY A 222 -14.89 8.20 5.18
N SER A 223 -13.69 7.64 5.25
CA SER A 223 -12.64 7.88 4.25
C SER A 223 -13.09 7.34 2.90
N VAL A 224 -13.34 8.24 1.98
CA VAL A 224 -13.81 7.94 0.62
C VAL A 224 -12.68 8.14 -0.39
N PHE A 225 -11.62 8.84 0.01
CA PHE A 225 -10.45 9.07 -0.82
C PHE A 225 -9.44 7.92 -0.68
N PRO A 226 -8.91 7.38 -1.77
CA PRO A 226 -7.95 6.29 -1.72
C PRO A 226 -6.55 6.80 -1.30
N PHE A 227 -6.41 7.13 -0.02
CA PHE A 227 -5.15 7.65 0.55
C PHE A 227 -3.97 6.68 0.45
N ASP A 228 -4.22 5.39 0.23
CA ASP A 228 -3.21 4.38 -0.08
C ASP A 228 -2.40 4.73 -1.36
N MET A 229 -2.98 5.54 -2.25
CA MET A 229 -2.25 6.08 -3.39
C MET A 229 -1.08 6.98 -2.98
N LEU A 230 -1.19 7.70 -1.85
CA LEU A 230 -0.08 8.51 -1.33
C LEU A 230 1.13 7.64 -0.99
N GLY A 231 0.90 6.44 -0.46
CA GLY A 231 1.94 5.46 -0.24
C GLY A 231 2.62 5.00 -1.53
N SER A 232 1.84 4.75 -2.57
CA SER A 232 2.35 4.37 -3.89
C SER A 232 3.18 5.49 -4.52
N VAL A 233 2.75 6.75 -4.40
CA VAL A 233 3.51 7.93 -4.84
C VAL A 233 4.80 8.08 -4.02
N GLY A 234 4.74 7.88 -2.71
CA GLY A 234 5.91 7.88 -1.82
C GLY A 234 6.97 6.86 -2.25
N THR A 235 6.54 5.66 -2.66
CA THR A 235 7.44 4.62 -3.17
C THR A 235 8.14 5.07 -4.45
N VAL A 236 7.41 5.65 -5.40
CA VAL A 236 7.98 6.14 -6.66
C VAL A 236 8.96 7.30 -6.42
N SER A 237 8.60 8.27 -5.58
CA SER A 237 9.46 9.41 -5.27
C SER A 237 10.77 8.99 -4.63
N TYR A 238 10.71 8.04 -3.68
CA TYR A 238 11.89 7.47 -3.04
C TYR A 238 12.82 6.78 -4.05
N THR A 239 12.25 6.00 -4.93
CA THR A 239 13.01 5.24 -5.92
C THR A 239 13.68 6.14 -6.95
N HIS A 240 13.00 7.21 -7.36
CA HIS A 240 13.53 8.18 -8.33
C HIS A 240 14.71 8.99 -7.77
N LEU A 241 14.61 9.45 -6.52
CA LEU A 241 15.69 10.19 -5.85
C LEU A 241 16.97 9.35 -5.72
N ARG A 242 16.82 8.06 -5.40
CA ARG A 242 17.97 7.15 -5.23
C ARG A 242 18.63 6.78 -6.56
N ALA A 243 17.85 6.64 -7.63
CA ALA A 243 18.42 6.34 -8.96
C ALA A 243 19.33 7.48 -9.44
N HIS A 244 19.00 8.73 -9.14
CA HIS A 244 19.85 9.88 -9.47
C HIS A 244 21.17 9.93 -8.68
N GLU A 245 21.17 9.54 -7.42
CA GLU A 245 22.39 9.53 -6.59
C GLU A 245 23.37 8.42 -7.02
N THR A 246 22.84 7.24 -7.40
CA THR A 246 23.69 6.10 -7.82
C THR A 246 24.22 6.21 -9.24
N CYS A 247 23.67 7.08 -10.08
CA CYS A 247 24.20 7.36 -11.42
C CYS A 247 25.22 8.52 -11.45
N ALA A 248 25.41 9.24 -10.33
CA ALA A 248 26.31 10.39 -10.22
C ALA A 248 27.67 10.01 -9.57
N ASP A 249 27.81 8.81 -9.01
CA ASP A 249 29.06 8.21 -8.52
C ASP A 249 29.58 7.16 -9.53
#